data_04d127140a2ab1d927e081afc69612f4
#
_entry.id   04d127140a2ab1d927e081afc69612f4
#
_cell.length_a   1.000
_cell.length_b   1.000
_cell.length_c   1.000
_cell.angle_alpha   90.00
_cell.angle_beta   90.00
_cell.angle_gamma   90.00
#
_symmetry.space_group_name_H-M   'P 1'
#
loop_
_entity.id
_entity.type
_entity.pdbx_description
1 polymer ?
#
loop_
_entity_poly.entity_id
_entity_poly.type
_entity_poly.pdbx_seq_one_letter_code
_entity_poly.pdbx_strand_id
1 'polypeptide(L)' 'MPHFEIKLLARKTEEQKQELASELVKTAQRCLGYGEESFSVSIRDYSLEEWKNEIYPGILETK' A
#
# COMPACT_ATOMS: atom_id res chain seq x y z
N MET A 1 15.87 5.22 -2.63
CA MET A 1 14.80 4.65 -3.46
C MET A 1 13.60 4.28 -2.59
N PRO A 2 12.52 5.09 -2.59
CA PRO A 2 11.35 4.77 -1.74
C PRO A 2 10.60 3.54 -2.23
N HIS A 3 10.14 2.74 -1.29
CA HIS A 3 9.32 1.59 -1.57
C HIS A 3 8.07 1.66 -0.71
N PHE A 4 6.90 1.50 -1.33
CA PHE A 4 5.64 1.48 -0.61
C PHE A 4 5.11 0.07 -0.52
N GLU A 5 4.75 -0.32 0.67
CA GLU A 5 4.12 -1.61 0.89
C GLU A 5 2.69 -1.37 1.36
N ILE A 6 1.73 -1.85 0.60
CA ILE A 6 0.32 -1.66 0.88
C ILE A 6 -0.32 -2.98 1.23
N LYS A 7 -1.00 -3.01 2.36
CA LYS A 7 -1.72 -4.20 2.79
C LYS A 7 -3.21 -3.88 2.80
N LEU A 8 -3.97 -4.68 2.10
CA LEU A 8 -5.41 -4.45 1.92
C LEU A 8 -6.21 -5.69 2.29
N LEU A 9 -7.43 -5.46 2.74
CA LEU A 9 -8.40 -6.53 2.83
C LEU A 9 -8.77 -6.94 1.41
N ALA A 10 -8.84 -8.24 1.16
CA ALA A 10 -9.06 -8.76 -0.19
C ALA A 10 -10.50 -8.54 -0.66
N ARG A 11 -10.75 -7.42 -1.29
CA ARG A 11 -12.07 -7.10 -1.87
C ARG A 11 -11.97 -6.06 -2.99
N LYS A 12 -10.76 -5.62 -3.31
CA LYS A 12 -10.60 -4.61 -4.34
C LYS A 12 -10.20 -5.25 -5.65
N THR A 13 -10.61 -4.62 -6.75
CA THR A 13 -10.26 -5.11 -8.08
C THR A 13 -8.82 -4.76 -8.39
N GLU A 14 -8.26 -5.45 -9.40
CA GLU A 14 -6.92 -5.13 -9.87
C GLU A 14 -6.84 -3.69 -10.35
N GLU A 15 -7.91 -3.23 -11.02
CA GLU A 15 -7.97 -1.87 -11.52
C GLU A 15 -7.89 -0.85 -10.39
N GLN A 16 -8.62 -1.09 -9.30
CA GLN A 16 -8.58 -0.20 -8.14
C GLN A 16 -7.21 -0.19 -7.50
N LYS A 17 -6.56 -1.34 -7.42
CA LYS A 17 -5.23 -1.44 -6.83
C LYS A 17 -4.18 -0.73 -7.68
N GLN A 18 -4.29 -0.86 -9.00
CA GLN A 18 -3.37 -0.18 -9.90
C GLN A 18 -3.53 1.33 -9.82
N GLU A 19 -4.75 1.80 -9.73
CA GLU A 19 -5.02 3.22 -9.60
C GLU A 19 -4.44 3.76 -8.29
N LEU A 20 -4.62 3.02 -7.21
CA LEU A 20 -4.08 3.43 -5.92
C LEU A 20 -2.56 3.54 -5.98
N ALA A 21 -1.89 2.54 -6.55
CA ALA A 21 -0.45 2.56 -6.67
C ALA A 21 0.02 3.76 -7.50
N SER A 22 -0.65 4.02 -8.61
CA SER A 22 -0.32 5.13 -9.49
C SER A 22 -0.45 6.47 -8.79
N GLU A 23 -1.55 6.66 -8.05
CA GLU A 23 -1.78 7.92 -7.36
C GLU A 23 -0.83 8.13 -6.19
N LEU A 24 -0.46 7.05 -5.52
CA LEU A 24 0.52 7.16 -4.43
C LEU A 24 1.88 7.57 -4.98
N VAL A 25 2.30 7.00 -6.10
CA VAL A 25 3.56 7.38 -6.72
C VAL A 25 3.55 8.85 -7.14
N LYS A 26 2.46 9.30 -7.75
CA LYS A 26 2.34 10.70 -8.16
C LYS A 26 2.46 11.65 -6.96
N THR A 27 1.78 11.31 -5.89
CA THR A 27 1.84 12.13 -4.67
C THR A 27 3.24 12.14 -4.08
N ALA A 28 3.88 10.98 -4.05
CA ALA A 28 5.24 10.88 -3.53
C ALA A 28 6.23 11.66 -4.39
N GLN A 29 6.07 11.63 -5.71
CA GLN A 29 6.92 12.41 -6.59
C GLN A 29 6.81 13.90 -6.28
N ARG A 30 5.59 14.37 -6.08
CA ARG A 30 5.37 15.78 -5.77
C ARG A 30 5.99 16.18 -4.43
N CYS A 31 5.88 15.30 -3.45
CA CYS A 31 6.35 15.59 -2.10
C CYS A 31 7.85 15.39 -1.92
N LEU A 32 8.41 14.40 -2.57
CA LEU A 32 9.80 13.99 -2.35
C LEU A 32 10.76 14.41 -3.45
N GLY A 33 10.25 14.71 -4.64
CA GLY A 33 11.08 15.20 -5.72
C GLY A 33 11.83 14.16 -6.53
N TYR A 34 11.57 12.88 -6.31
CA TYR A 34 12.21 11.82 -7.09
C TYR A 34 11.47 11.58 -8.40
N GLY A 35 12.17 11.00 -9.38
CA GLY A 35 11.53 10.57 -10.61
C GLY A 35 10.71 9.31 -10.40
N GLU A 36 9.80 9.06 -11.33
CA GLU A 36 8.89 7.92 -11.23
C GLU A 36 9.64 6.59 -11.09
N GLU A 37 10.73 6.44 -11.81
CA GLU A 37 11.52 5.20 -11.81
C GLU A 37 12.19 4.91 -10.47
N SER A 38 12.20 5.87 -9.56
CA SER A 38 12.79 5.67 -8.24
C SER A 38 11.86 5.00 -7.25
N PHE A 39 10.57 4.91 -7.58
CA PHE A 39 9.58 4.36 -6.67
C PHE A 39 9.22 2.93 -7.01
N SER A 40 8.92 2.17 -6.00
CA SER A 40 8.35 0.83 -6.19
C SER A 40 7.19 0.67 -5.22
N VAL A 41 6.20 -0.12 -5.62
CA VAL A 41 5.01 -0.35 -4.82
C VAL A 41 4.68 -1.83 -4.83
N SER A 42 4.39 -2.38 -3.67
CA SER A 42 3.86 -3.73 -3.59
C SER A 42 2.52 -3.67 -2.87
N ILE A 43 1.57 -4.46 -3.35
CA ILE A 43 0.24 -4.53 -2.77
C ILE A 43 -0.04 -5.98 -2.44
N ARG A 44 -0.45 -6.23 -1.22
CA ARG A 44 -0.76 -7.57 -0.78
C ARG A 44 -2.18 -7.62 -0.22
N ASP A 45 -2.96 -8.58 -0.71
CA ASP A 45 -4.32 -8.82 -0.24
C ASP A 45 -4.29 -9.77 0.94
N TYR A 46 -5.14 -9.50 1.91
CA TYR A 46 -5.29 -10.34 3.10
C TYR A 46 -6.75 -10.76 3.23
N SER A 47 -6.97 -12.00 3.62
CA SER A 47 -8.32 -12.45 3.98
C SER A 47 -8.72 -11.77 5.27
N LEU A 48 -10.01 -11.80 5.60
CA LEU A 48 -10.48 -11.20 6.85
C LEU A 48 -9.80 -11.83 8.06
N GLU A 49 -9.61 -13.14 8.03
CA GLU A 49 -8.95 -13.85 9.11
C GLU A 49 -7.50 -13.43 9.25
N GLU A 50 -6.77 -13.37 8.14
CA GLU A 50 -5.39 -12.90 8.15
C GLU A 50 -5.30 -11.46 8.64
N TRP A 51 -6.24 -10.64 8.23
CA TRP A 51 -6.27 -9.25 8.63
C TRP A 51 -6.39 -9.12 10.14
N LYS A 52 -7.32 -9.88 10.72
CA LYS A 52 -7.52 -9.85 12.16
C LYS A 52 -6.31 -10.37 12.94
N ASN A 53 -5.65 -11.39 12.40
CA ASN A 53 -4.56 -12.04 13.10
C ASN A 53 -3.22 -11.34 12.91
N GLU A 54 -2.98 -10.75 11.76
CA GLU A 54 -1.68 -10.20 11.42
C GLU A 54 -1.62 -8.67 11.39
N ILE A 55 -2.72 -8.03 11.00
CA ILE A 55 -2.71 -6.57 10.80
C ILE A 55 -3.26 -5.83 12.00
N TYR A 56 -4.42 -6.23 12.50
CA TYR A 56 -5.04 -5.56 13.63
C TYR A 56 -4.15 -5.47 14.87
N PRO A 57 -3.49 -6.54 15.28
CA PRO A 57 -2.63 -6.44 16.46
C PRO A 57 -1.59 -5.34 16.34
N GLY A 58 -0.98 -5.22 15.16
CA GLY A 58 0.00 -4.18 14.91
C GLY A 58 -0.60 -2.78 14.98
N ILE A 59 -1.79 -2.62 14.39
CA ILE A 59 -2.49 -1.33 14.40
C ILE A 59 -2.84 -0.93 15.83
N LEU A 60 -3.38 -1.87 16.60
CA LEU A 60 -3.79 -1.60 17.98
C LEU A 60 -2.61 -1.29 18.88
N GLU A 61 -1.47 -1.92 18.62
CA GLU A 61 -0.27 -1.71 19.42
C GLU A 61 0.37 -0.36 19.20
N THR A 62 0.14 0.26 18.05
CA THR A 62 0.75 1.56 17.76
C THR A 62 0.08 2.70 18.50
N LYS A 63 -0.97 2.43 19.21
CA LYS A 63 -1.62 3.41 20.06
C LYS A 63 -1.12 3.31 21.48
#